data_f63e93c65f94311f9a91e3c4be680714
#
_entry.id   f63e93c65f94311f9a91e3c4be680714
#
_cell.length_a   1.000
_cell.length_b   1.000
_cell.length_c   1.000
_cell.angle_alpha   90.00
_cell.angle_beta   90.00
_cell.angle_gamma   90.00
#
_symmetry.space_group_name_H-M   'P 1'
#
loop_
_entity.id
_entity.type
_entity.pdbx_description
1 polymer ?
#
loop_
_entity_poly.entity_id
_entity_poly.type
_entity_poly.pdbx_seq_one_letter_code
_entity_poly.pdbx_strand_id
1 'polypeptide(L)'
;MTTVESNLETKLTQLDINVKKTNVVIESQNSEATERHLQTLKAILDTVNRLRLEVEAKKIESKVNGDAIQTWNDDVDSKLQVANVEIGRIRKWIRDREKEAEINTKKEQLQFEGEIQKMTLQLKADQLAKTKSQNEGVGQGSSSCGVQAKLPKFVITKFDGSHMDWPRFWGQFSENIDKTSVAPIT
;
A
#
# COMPACT_ATOMS: atom_id res chain seq x y z
N MET A 1 -10.06 4.39 48.81
CA MET A 1 -10.05 4.42 47.33
C MET A 1 -11.45 4.28 46.81
N THR A 2 -11.91 5.16 45.98
CA THR A 2 -13.22 5.02 45.34
C THR A 2 -13.11 3.98 44.21
N THR A 3 -14.23 3.36 43.84
CA THR A 3 -14.26 2.37 42.71
C THR A 3 -13.67 2.92 41.44
N VAL A 4 -13.84 4.22 41.17
CA VAL A 4 -13.33 4.87 39.96
C VAL A 4 -11.81 5.06 40.00
N GLU A 5 -11.23 5.40 41.16
CA GLU A 5 -9.78 5.45 41.34
C GLU A 5 -9.12 4.09 41.12
N SER A 6 -9.69 3.03 41.68
CA SER A 6 -9.22 1.66 41.45
C SER A 6 -9.28 1.25 39.96
N ASN A 7 -10.35 1.66 39.26
CA ASN A 7 -10.49 1.42 37.83
C ASN A 7 -9.43 2.18 37.03
N LEU A 8 -9.14 3.43 37.39
CA LEU A 8 -8.09 4.23 36.75
C LEU A 8 -6.71 3.57 36.92
N GLU A 9 -6.36 3.16 38.13
CA GLU A 9 -5.09 2.47 38.38
C GLU A 9 -4.95 1.17 37.59
N THR A 10 -6.04 0.40 37.50
CA THR A 10 -6.08 -0.82 36.69
C THR A 10 -5.81 -0.49 35.22
N LYS A 11 -6.40 0.58 34.68
CA LYS A 11 -6.19 0.98 33.30
C LYS A 11 -4.80 1.56 33.05
N LEU A 12 -4.23 2.30 33.99
CA LEU A 12 -2.83 2.74 33.92
C LEU A 12 -1.86 1.55 33.92
N THR A 13 -2.11 0.54 34.73
CA THR A 13 -1.33 -0.70 34.72
C THR A 13 -1.46 -1.44 33.38
N GLN A 14 -2.67 -1.52 32.81
CA GLN A 14 -2.88 -2.11 31.48
C GLN A 14 -2.15 -1.33 30.40
N LEU A 15 -2.12 0.01 30.50
CA LEU A 15 -1.39 0.88 29.58
C LEU A 15 0.12 0.58 29.62
N ASP A 16 0.71 0.54 30.82
CA ASP A 16 2.13 0.24 31.02
C ASP A 16 2.53 -1.13 30.46
N ILE A 17 1.72 -2.17 30.71
CA ILE A 17 1.94 -3.50 30.15
C ILE A 17 1.93 -3.48 28.61
N ASN A 18 0.99 -2.75 28.00
CA ASN A 18 0.90 -2.67 26.55
C ASN A 18 2.03 -1.82 25.95
N VAL A 19 2.43 -0.73 26.60
CA VAL A 19 3.61 0.06 26.23
C VAL A 19 4.86 -0.83 26.16
N LYS A 20 5.12 -1.64 27.18
CA LYS A 20 6.25 -2.59 27.21
C LYS A 20 6.23 -3.64 26.10
N LYS A 21 5.05 -4.01 25.60
CA LYS A 21 4.89 -4.96 24.49
C LYS A 21 5.20 -4.36 23.11
N THR A 22 5.27 -3.05 22.98
CA THR A 22 5.44 -2.36 21.66
C THR A 22 6.69 -2.84 20.92
N ASN A 23 7.80 -3.03 21.61
CA ASN A 23 9.03 -3.52 20.97
C ASN A 23 8.83 -4.90 20.33
N VAL A 24 8.28 -5.84 21.08
CA VAL A 24 8.04 -7.21 20.61
C VAL A 24 7.10 -7.21 19.39
N VAL A 25 6.08 -6.36 19.41
CA VAL A 25 5.12 -6.25 18.30
C VAL A 25 5.79 -5.69 17.05
N ILE A 26 6.59 -4.64 17.16
CA ILE A 26 7.34 -4.06 16.03
C ILE A 26 8.37 -5.06 15.49
N GLU A 27 9.10 -5.76 16.36
CA GLU A 27 10.09 -6.76 15.98
C GLU A 27 9.47 -7.97 15.26
N SER A 28 8.21 -8.28 15.51
CA SER A 28 7.49 -9.35 14.79
C SER A 28 7.30 -9.08 13.30
N GLN A 29 7.52 -7.85 12.83
CA GLN A 29 7.35 -7.39 11.44
C GLN A 29 5.95 -7.66 10.87
N ASN A 30 4.95 -7.89 11.71
CA ASN A 30 3.57 -8.16 11.31
C ASN A 30 2.75 -6.86 11.34
N SER A 31 2.42 -6.32 10.18
CA SER A 31 1.66 -5.06 10.04
C SER A 31 0.29 -5.11 10.71
N GLU A 32 -0.44 -6.23 10.55
CA GLU A 32 -1.77 -6.40 11.14
C GLU A 32 -1.71 -6.46 12.68
N ALA A 33 -0.72 -7.18 13.23
CA ALA A 33 -0.51 -7.24 14.68
C ALA A 33 -0.12 -5.86 15.24
N THR A 34 0.71 -5.11 14.50
CA THR A 34 1.15 -3.76 14.88
C THR A 34 -0.02 -2.78 14.86
N GLU A 35 -0.88 -2.86 13.86
CA GLU A 35 -2.07 -2.00 13.79
C GLU A 35 -3.09 -2.32 14.89
N ARG A 36 -3.37 -3.60 15.16
CA ARG A 36 -4.21 -4.02 16.29
C ARG A 36 -3.65 -3.53 17.62
N HIS A 37 -2.33 -3.59 17.80
CA HIS A 37 -1.67 -3.08 18.99
C HIS A 37 -1.83 -1.55 19.13
N LEU A 38 -1.69 -0.80 18.03
CA LEU A 38 -1.95 0.63 18.01
C LEU A 38 -3.38 0.96 18.44
N GLN A 39 -4.37 0.25 17.91
CA GLN A 39 -5.78 0.45 18.30
C GLN A 39 -6.01 0.12 19.79
N THR A 40 -5.39 -0.92 20.29
CA THR A 40 -5.47 -1.29 21.72
C THR A 40 -4.90 -0.19 22.61
N LEU A 41 -3.71 0.34 22.30
CA LEU A 41 -3.10 1.44 23.05
C LEU A 41 -3.98 2.69 23.07
N LYS A 42 -4.54 3.06 21.90
CA LYS A 42 -5.46 4.21 21.80
C LYS A 42 -6.71 4.02 22.67
N ALA A 43 -7.36 2.85 22.60
CA ALA A 43 -8.57 2.56 23.36
C ALA A 43 -8.33 2.59 24.88
N ILE A 44 -7.18 2.09 25.34
CA ILE A 44 -6.80 2.17 26.75
C ILE A 44 -6.55 3.64 27.14
N LEU A 45 -5.82 4.39 26.34
CA LEU A 45 -5.49 5.80 26.58
C LEU A 45 -6.76 6.67 26.64
N ASP A 46 -7.71 6.47 25.75
CA ASP A 46 -9.01 7.17 25.78
C ASP A 46 -9.80 6.83 27.05
N THR A 47 -9.75 5.57 27.48
CA THR A 47 -10.40 5.14 28.72
C THR A 47 -9.75 5.76 29.95
N VAL A 48 -8.41 5.83 29.97
CA VAL A 48 -7.65 6.48 31.06
C VAL A 48 -8.01 7.95 31.14
N ASN A 49 -8.03 8.67 30.01
CA ASN A 49 -8.39 10.09 29.98
C ASN A 49 -9.79 10.33 30.53
N ARG A 50 -10.76 9.51 30.16
CA ARG A 50 -12.14 9.62 30.68
C ARG A 50 -12.19 9.39 32.20
N LEU A 51 -11.55 8.32 32.67
CA LEU A 51 -11.53 8.02 34.11
C LEU A 51 -10.77 9.07 34.92
N ARG A 52 -9.70 9.67 34.36
CA ARG A 52 -8.97 10.78 34.98
C ARG A 52 -9.91 11.95 35.27
N LEU A 53 -10.69 12.38 34.30
CA LEU A 53 -11.65 13.48 34.46
C LEU A 53 -12.70 13.16 35.57
N GLU A 54 -13.17 11.92 35.62
CA GLU A 54 -14.12 11.48 36.65
C GLU A 54 -13.51 11.50 38.05
N VAL A 55 -12.22 11.09 38.20
CA VAL A 55 -11.49 11.11 39.47
C VAL A 55 -11.20 12.56 39.89
N GLU A 56 -10.77 13.40 38.94
CA GLU A 56 -10.49 14.82 39.18
C GLU A 56 -11.73 15.53 39.71
N ALA A 57 -12.90 15.34 39.07
CA ALA A 57 -14.17 15.92 39.51
C ALA A 57 -14.51 15.49 40.96
N LYS A 58 -14.33 14.23 41.29
CA LYS A 58 -14.56 13.71 42.68
C LYS A 58 -13.58 14.31 43.68
N LYS A 59 -12.32 14.52 43.34
CA LYS A 59 -11.34 15.17 44.20
C LYS A 59 -11.74 16.64 44.49
N ILE A 60 -12.22 17.35 43.47
CA ILE A 60 -12.74 18.72 43.60
C ILE A 60 -13.96 18.75 44.50
N GLU A 61 -14.94 17.87 44.27
CA GLU A 61 -16.14 17.75 45.12
C GLU A 61 -15.79 17.46 46.57
N SER A 62 -14.77 16.62 46.82
CA SER A 62 -14.26 16.28 48.15
C SER A 62 -13.38 17.38 48.75
N LYS A 63 -13.24 18.56 48.08
CA LYS A 63 -12.42 19.68 48.54
C LYS A 63 -10.94 19.34 48.82
N VAL A 64 -10.38 18.43 48.02
CA VAL A 64 -8.94 18.14 48.07
C VAL A 64 -8.17 19.39 47.67
N ASN A 65 -7.00 19.63 48.31
CA ASN A 65 -6.14 20.75 47.99
C ASN A 65 -5.78 20.77 46.46
N GLY A 66 -5.87 21.93 45.83
CA GLY A 66 -5.55 22.13 44.41
C GLY A 66 -4.14 21.68 44.06
N ASP A 67 -3.13 21.96 44.88
CA ASP A 67 -1.75 21.54 44.63
C ASP A 67 -1.61 20.01 44.63
N ALA A 68 -2.38 19.32 45.48
CA ALA A 68 -2.39 17.86 45.51
C ALA A 68 -3.09 17.26 44.28
N ILE A 69 -4.12 17.93 43.75
CA ILE A 69 -4.78 17.56 42.49
C ILE A 69 -3.82 17.77 41.33
N GLN A 70 -3.10 18.89 41.30
CA GLN A 70 -2.12 19.19 40.25
C GLN A 70 -1.00 18.15 40.23
N THR A 71 -0.40 17.85 41.38
CA THR A 71 0.67 16.83 41.49
C THR A 71 0.20 15.46 41.01
N TRP A 72 -1.03 15.08 41.36
CA TRP A 72 -1.63 13.84 40.87
C TRP A 72 -1.86 13.86 39.34
N ASN A 73 -2.33 14.97 38.78
CA ASN A 73 -2.50 15.14 37.34
C ASN A 73 -1.16 15.01 36.62
N ASP A 74 -0.09 15.64 37.12
CA ASP A 74 1.26 15.58 36.55
C ASP A 74 1.81 14.14 36.53
N ASP A 75 1.54 13.33 37.57
CA ASP A 75 1.91 11.90 37.59
C ASP A 75 1.15 11.10 36.51
N VAL A 76 -0.15 11.35 36.37
CA VAL A 76 -0.95 10.69 35.30
C VAL A 76 -0.47 11.13 33.94
N ASP A 77 -0.22 12.42 33.71
CA ASP A 77 0.28 12.96 32.44
C ASP A 77 1.64 12.35 32.06
N SER A 78 2.53 12.18 33.02
CA SER A 78 3.82 11.52 32.79
C SER A 78 3.65 10.10 32.23
N LYS A 79 2.71 9.33 32.77
CA LYS A 79 2.41 7.97 32.30
C LYS A 79 1.76 7.97 30.92
N LEU A 80 0.86 8.93 30.64
CA LEU A 80 0.23 9.09 29.33
C LEU A 80 1.24 9.53 28.26
N GLN A 81 2.23 10.38 28.63
CA GLN A 81 3.30 10.82 27.73
C GLN A 81 4.09 9.63 27.19
N VAL A 82 4.46 8.68 28.01
CA VAL A 82 5.18 7.47 27.58
C VAL A 82 4.36 6.70 26.55
N ALA A 83 3.07 6.52 26.80
CA ALA A 83 2.19 5.84 25.84
C ALA A 83 2.06 6.60 24.51
N ASN A 84 1.96 7.94 24.55
CA ASN A 84 1.90 8.77 23.35
C ASN A 84 3.18 8.68 22.50
N VAL A 85 4.36 8.60 23.14
CA VAL A 85 5.63 8.38 22.46
C VAL A 85 5.62 7.05 21.71
N GLU A 86 5.16 5.97 22.35
CA GLU A 86 5.09 4.66 21.72
C GLU A 86 4.06 4.60 20.59
N ILE A 87 2.90 5.25 20.75
CA ILE A 87 1.92 5.42 19.66
C ILE A 87 2.54 6.15 18.47
N GLY A 88 3.32 7.20 18.72
CA GLY A 88 4.05 7.93 17.69
C GLY A 88 5.07 7.04 16.95
N ARG A 89 5.77 6.19 17.68
CA ARG A 89 6.74 5.23 17.15
C ARG A 89 6.08 4.16 16.27
N ILE A 90 4.95 3.60 16.71
CA ILE A 90 4.18 2.63 15.92
C ILE A 90 3.66 3.28 14.63
N ARG A 91 3.09 4.49 14.70
CA ARG A 91 2.61 5.23 13.53
C ARG A 91 3.73 5.50 12.52
N LYS A 92 4.92 5.83 13.00
CA LYS A 92 6.10 6.00 12.14
C LYS A 92 6.44 4.69 11.45
N TRP A 93 6.52 3.59 12.18
CA TRP A 93 6.84 2.28 11.63
C TRP A 93 5.84 1.86 10.54
N ILE A 94 4.53 2.04 10.75
CA ILE A 94 3.48 1.74 9.76
C ILE A 94 3.71 2.56 8.48
N ARG A 95 3.91 3.87 8.59
CA ARG A 95 4.16 4.74 7.43
C ARG A 95 5.42 4.37 6.66
N ASP A 96 6.48 3.98 7.36
CA ASP A 96 7.73 3.60 6.72
C ASP A 96 7.56 2.29 5.93
N ARG A 97 6.77 1.35 6.44
CA ARG A 97 6.39 0.11 5.75
C ARG A 97 5.52 0.35 4.52
N GLU A 98 4.54 1.23 4.62
CA GLU A 98 3.70 1.62 3.49
C GLU A 98 4.53 2.22 2.35
N LYS A 99 5.47 3.10 2.68
CA LYS A 99 6.39 3.69 1.70
C LYS A 99 7.31 2.65 1.06
N GLU A 100 7.84 1.72 1.85
CA GLU A 100 8.68 0.64 1.34
C GLU A 100 7.90 -0.26 0.37
N ALA A 101 6.66 -0.60 0.69
CA ALA A 101 5.77 -1.36 -0.19
C ALA A 101 5.49 -0.60 -1.50
N GLU A 102 5.21 0.71 -1.44
CA GLU A 102 5.00 1.55 -2.62
C GLU A 102 6.24 1.61 -3.53
N ILE A 103 7.42 1.78 -2.92
CA ILE A 103 8.69 1.80 -3.66
C ILE A 103 8.94 0.45 -4.35
N ASN A 104 8.69 -0.66 -3.67
CA ASN A 104 8.86 -1.99 -4.24
C ASN A 104 7.90 -2.23 -5.40
N THR A 105 6.63 -1.88 -5.26
CA THR A 105 5.64 -1.98 -6.35
C THR A 105 6.07 -1.16 -7.57
N LYS A 106 6.54 0.07 -7.36
CA LYS A 106 7.02 0.92 -8.44
C LYS A 106 8.28 0.37 -9.12
N LYS A 107 9.17 -0.23 -8.35
CA LYS A 107 10.38 -0.89 -8.88
C LYS A 107 10.02 -2.10 -9.75
N GLU A 108 9.07 -2.91 -9.31
CA GLU A 108 8.57 -4.05 -10.08
C GLU A 108 7.92 -3.61 -11.40
N GLN A 109 7.13 -2.54 -11.37
CA GLN A 109 6.53 -1.96 -12.58
C GLN A 109 7.60 -1.51 -13.58
N LEU A 110 8.62 -0.78 -13.12
CA LEU A 110 9.72 -0.32 -13.98
C LEU A 110 10.54 -1.48 -14.57
N GLN A 111 10.75 -2.54 -13.81
CA GLN A 111 11.41 -3.75 -14.33
C GLN A 111 10.58 -4.41 -15.41
N PHE A 112 9.29 -4.58 -15.20
CA PHE A 112 8.37 -5.16 -16.16
C PHE A 112 8.30 -4.33 -17.47
N GLU A 113 8.20 -2.99 -17.36
CA GLU A 113 8.25 -2.09 -18.52
C GLU A 113 9.57 -2.24 -19.30
N GLY A 114 10.69 -2.33 -18.59
CA GLY A 114 12.01 -2.54 -19.19
C GLY A 114 12.12 -3.88 -19.95
N GLU A 115 11.52 -4.94 -19.42
CA GLU A 115 11.47 -6.25 -20.09
C GLU A 115 10.61 -6.21 -21.35
N ILE A 116 9.45 -5.55 -21.31
CA ILE A 116 8.59 -5.35 -22.48
C ILE A 116 9.33 -4.58 -23.57
N GLN A 117 10.03 -3.51 -23.21
CA GLN A 117 10.80 -2.73 -24.18
C GLN A 117 11.90 -3.57 -24.83
N LYS A 118 12.64 -4.37 -24.06
CA LYS A 118 13.67 -5.28 -24.59
C LYS A 118 13.08 -6.29 -25.56
N MET A 119 11.97 -6.91 -25.20
CA MET A 119 11.27 -7.89 -26.05
C MET A 119 10.77 -7.26 -27.34
N THR A 120 10.22 -6.06 -27.27
CA THR A 120 9.76 -5.29 -28.44
C THR A 120 10.91 -4.95 -29.39
N LEU A 121 12.06 -4.52 -28.85
CA LEU A 121 13.26 -4.25 -29.64
C LEU A 121 13.80 -5.52 -30.33
N GLN A 122 13.78 -6.63 -29.61
CA GLN A 122 14.22 -7.92 -30.15
C GLN A 122 13.32 -8.40 -31.30
N LEU A 123 12.00 -8.30 -31.15
CA LEU A 123 11.04 -8.61 -32.21
C LEU A 123 11.25 -7.73 -33.44
N LYS A 124 11.50 -6.44 -33.28
CA LYS A 124 11.82 -5.51 -34.40
C LYS A 124 13.13 -5.89 -35.07
N ALA A 125 14.16 -6.27 -34.33
CA ALA A 125 15.43 -6.71 -34.89
C ALA A 125 15.28 -8.00 -35.72
N ASP A 126 14.50 -8.97 -35.20
CA ASP A 126 14.23 -10.25 -35.89
C ASP A 126 13.41 -10.05 -37.18
N GLN A 127 12.45 -9.11 -37.18
CA GLN A 127 11.72 -8.72 -38.39
C GLN A 127 12.62 -8.08 -39.43
N LEU A 128 13.52 -7.19 -39.05
CA LEU A 128 14.50 -6.57 -39.94
C LEU A 128 15.50 -7.59 -40.51
N ALA A 129 15.91 -8.56 -39.74
CA ALA A 129 16.79 -9.65 -40.21
C ALA A 129 16.10 -10.53 -41.23
N LYS A 130 14.81 -10.86 -41.05
CA LYS A 130 14.03 -11.64 -42.01
C LYS A 130 13.77 -10.91 -43.31
N THR A 131 13.57 -9.59 -43.30
CA THR A 131 13.42 -8.79 -44.53
C THR A 131 14.72 -8.66 -45.32
N LYS A 132 15.89 -8.63 -44.68
CA LYS A 132 17.19 -8.62 -45.39
C LYS A 132 17.49 -9.95 -46.04
N SER A 133 17.14 -11.07 -45.44
CA SER A 133 17.37 -12.41 -46.01
C SER A 133 16.48 -12.73 -47.22
N GLN A 134 15.43 -12.00 -47.45
CA GLN A 134 14.53 -12.18 -48.61
C GLN A 134 14.95 -11.35 -49.82
N ASN A 135 15.90 -10.41 -49.67
CA ASN A 135 16.33 -9.51 -50.75
C ASN A 135 17.62 -9.96 -51.49
N GLU A 136 18.24 -11.06 -51.09
CA GLU A 136 19.47 -11.57 -51.72
C GLU A 136 19.24 -12.73 -52.72
N GLY A 137 18.03 -12.89 -53.21
CA GLY A 137 17.69 -13.91 -54.20
C GLY A 137 16.91 -13.36 -55.38
N VAL A 138 17.52 -12.52 -56.23
CA VAL A 138 16.89 -12.08 -57.47
C VAL A 138 17.45 -12.80 -58.68
N GLY A 139 16.63 -13.70 -59.21
CA GLY A 139 16.67 -14.14 -60.58
C GLY A 139 15.33 -13.83 -61.23
N GLN A 140 15.34 -13.07 -62.31
CA GLN A 140 14.26 -12.71 -63.21
C GLN A 140 13.11 -13.73 -63.36
N GLY A 141 11.87 -13.24 -63.38
CA GLY A 141 10.72 -14.03 -63.82
C GLY A 141 9.40 -13.26 -63.67
N SER A 142 9.00 -12.52 -64.73
CA SER A 142 7.65 -11.97 -64.92
C SER A 142 6.55 -12.99 -64.68
N SER A 143 5.62 -12.75 -63.72
CA SER A 143 4.21 -13.10 -63.96
C SER A 143 3.31 -12.52 -62.88
N SER A 144 2.36 -11.74 -63.32
CA SER A 144 1.23 -11.21 -62.55
C SER A 144 0.44 -12.32 -61.87
N CYS A 145 0.36 -12.32 -60.56
CA CYS A 145 -0.72 -13.02 -59.86
C CYS A 145 -0.96 -12.31 -58.53
N GLY A 146 -2.18 -11.83 -58.36
CA GLY A 146 -2.64 -11.10 -57.19
C GLY A 146 -2.43 -11.87 -55.91
N VAL A 147 -1.46 -11.50 -55.15
CA VAL A 147 -1.26 -11.98 -53.81
C VAL A 147 -2.30 -11.29 -52.91
N GLN A 148 -3.43 -11.97 -52.68
CA GLN A 148 -4.26 -11.64 -51.53
C GLN A 148 -3.38 -11.81 -50.27
N ALA A 149 -2.95 -10.69 -49.71
CA ALA A 149 -2.29 -10.66 -48.44
C ALA A 149 -3.29 -11.25 -47.39
N LYS A 150 -3.06 -12.49 -47.01
CA LYS A 150 -3.77 -13.06 -45.87
C LYS A 150 -3.39 -12.23 -44.65
N LEU A 151 -4.31 -11.36 -44.24
CA LEU A 151 -4.19 -10.66 -42.96
C LEU A 151 -3.95 -11.68 -41.85
N PRO A 152 -2.94 -11.50 -40.99
CA PRO A 152 -2.75 -12.38 -39.87
C PRO A 152 -4.01 -12.37 -39.01
N LYS A 153 -4.53 -13.58 -38.68
CA LYS A 153 -5.65 -13.71 -37.75
C LYS A 153 -5.18 -13.24 -36.38
N PHE A 154 -5.50 -12.01 -36.01
CA PHE A 154 -5.30 -11.53 -34.66
C PHE A 154 -6.32 -12.22 -33.72
N VAL A 155 -5.82 -13.03 -32.82
CA VAL A 155 -6.63 -13.60 -31.75
C VAL A 155 -6.57 -12.59 -30.59
N ILE A 156 -7.59 -11.74 -30.51
CA ILE A 156 -7.74 -10.86 -29.35
C ILE A 156 -8.14 -11.74 -28.18
N THR A 157 -7.33 -11.77 -27.13
CA THR A 157 -7.64 -12.51 -25.91
C THR A 157 -8.89 -11.88 -25.28
N LYS A 158 -9.91 -12.71 -25.01
CA LYS A 158 -11.15 -12.23 -24.39
C LYS A 158 -10.85 -11.68 -23.01
N PHE A 159 -11.24 -10.43 -22.75
CA PHE A 159 -11.11 -9.80 -21.45
C PHE A 159 -12.14 -10.42 -20.48
N ASP A 160 -11.67 -10.91 -19.35
CA ASP A 160 -12.48 -11.58 -18.33
C ASP A 160 -12.99 -10.62 -17.22
N GLY A 161 -12.63 -9.32 -17.30
CA GLY A 161 -12.98 -8.33 -16.30
C GLY A 161 -11.92 -8.14 -15.19
N SER A 162 -10.82 -8.88 -15.25
CA SER A 162 -9.74 -8.75 -14.27
C SER A 162 -8.99 -7.42 -14.44
N HIS A 163 -8.88 -6.65 -13.36
CA HIS A 163 -8.13 -5.39 -13.32
C HIS A 163 -6.63 -5.58 -13.66
N MET A 164 -6.08 -6.72 -13.34
CA MET A 164 -4.67 -7.07 -13.64
C MET A 164 -4.43 -7.27 -15.13
N ASP A 165 -5.41 -7.74 -15.89
CA ASP A 165 -5.30 -8.00 -17.34
C ASP A 165 -5.72 -6.80 -18.19
N TRP A 166 -6.28 -5.74 -17.60
CA TRP A 166 -6.72 -4.54 -18.31
C TRP A 166 -5.61 -3.84 -19.12
N PRO A 167 -4.41 -3.60 -18.60
CA PRO A 167 -3.34 -2.95 -19.37
C PRO A 167 -2.91 -3.77 -20.59
N ARG A 168 -2.90 -5.10 -20.46
CA ARG A 168 -2.56 -6.03 -21.53
C ARG A 168 -3.64 -6.05 -22.61
N PHE A 169 -4.90 -6.13 -22.22
CA PHE A 169 -6.03 -6.08 -23.14
C PHE A 169 -6.09 -4.74 -23.89
N TRP A 170 -5.97 -3.62 -23.15
CA TRP A 170 -6.00 -2.28 -23.71
C TRP A 170 -4.85 -2.03 -24.69
N GLY A 171 -3.65 -2.48 -24.40
CA GLY A 171 -2.51 -2.40 -25.28
C GLY A 171 -2.75 -3.12 -26.62
N GLN A 172 -3.28 -4.34 -26.56
CA GLN A 172 -3.63 -5.11 -27.77
C GLN A 172 -4.75 -4.44 -28.57
N PHE A 173 -5.78 -3.94 -27.90
CA PHE A 173 -6.91 -3.26 -28.54
C PHE A 173 -6.47 -1.95 -29.22
N SER A 174 -5.72 -1.11 -28.51
CA SER A 174 -5.26 0.18 -29.01
C SER A 174 -4.30 0.04 -30.22
N GLU A 175 -3.41 -0.94 -30.22
CA GLU A 175 -2.50 -1.16 -31.35
C GLU A 175 -3.20 -1.75 -32.59
N ASN A 176 -4.16 -2.63 -32.40
CA ASN A 176 -4.74 -3.37 -33.52
C ASN A 176 -6.04 -2.78 -34.07
N ILE A 177 -6.74 -1.96 -33.29
CA ILE A 177 -8.04 -1.39 -33.69
C ILE A 177 -8.01 0.12 -33.78
N ASP A 178 -7.50 0.80 -32.75
CA ASP A 178 -7.55 2.25 -32.65
C ASP A 178 -6.54 2.96 -33.61
N LYS A 179 -5.37 2.34 -33.83
CA LYS A 179 -4.35 2.85 -34.77
C LYS A 179 -4.55 2.43 -36.22
N THR A 180 -5.46 1.52 -36.52
CA THR A 180 -5.83 1.16 -37.90
C THR A 180 -6.74 2.25 -38.47
N SER A 181 -6.19 3.11 -39.30
CA SER A 181 -6.97 4.07 -40.11
C SER A 181 -7.91 3.29 -41.02
N VAL A 182 -9.14 3.07 -40.61
CA VAL A 182 -10.20 2.56 -41.45
C VAL A 182 -10.66 3.73 -42.31
N ALA A 183 -10.35 3.69 -43.60
CA ALA A 183 -10.86 4.66 -44.54
C ALA A 183 -12.41 4.63 -44.52
N PRO A 184 -13.09 5.81 -44.52
CA PRO A 184 -14.53 5.83 -44.52
C PRO A 184 -15.06 5.19 -45.81
N ILE A 185 -15.97 4.25 -45.64
CA ILE A 185 -16.71 3.65 -46.77
C ILE A 185 -17.68 4.72 -47.26
N THR A 186 -17.42 5.25 -48.47
CA THR A 186 -18.36 6.09 -49.22
C THR A 186 -19.41 5.23 -49.87
#